data_7c011a900e85c48946270a377a3e2c69
#
_entry.id   7c011a900e85c48946270a377a3e2c69
#
_cell.length_a   1.000
_cell.length_b   1.000
_cell.length_c   1.000
_cell.angle_alpha   90.00
_cell.angle_beta   90.00
_cell.angle_gamma   90.00
#
_symmetry.space_group_name_H-M   'P 1'
#
loop_
_entity.id
_entity.type
_entity.pdbx_description
1 polymer ?
#
loop_
_entity_poly.entity_id
_entity_poly.type
_entity_poly.pdbx_seq_one_letter_code
_entity_poly.pdbx_strand_id
1 'polypeptide(L)'
;MNKAMRALIVLTALPWCGLTAQEIPQWRMQAGDNLSWAAPDFDDSAWQTGQWPKLTRIPDPSRIWWYRASIDVDPGLVGQDLAIALAPFDEVYEVYVEGKLVGTHGSWLDRDHAPFPGQNVLRVPSAKKLKIAIRRWTGATAILYRALAQTGMLAHEHPPKIGLVSLLTLEEEKHKLQSQIDWTPTWLGTILALSCGILSFVVYLAQRSRRDNLWLGLTLATLSAAILLGLATSLLGGALRSEWSALAVGIQFSYFVVEAFWLKSICPRFGRFFTWAAGFHAVLGISRILSFYFQFRLFDEVMEQNWNPLIRMLIVSVAAVGLLRERKSWHSLLLTAAAFISASAQYWRASGVAISGYFRPWDLYLDSRILAELLFAGLALLGLYLKHLEDQKRKLLLDRDLGAARLVQDSLLVAEGSPEWAVDAVYLSANEVGGDFYHTTLAKDGSLLVVTGDVSGKGLPASLLVAAVVGALGDLVSRQPADVLAHLNRSLLGKTRGGFVTCACAIFHADGQVVLANAGHLSPWVDGQEFELEAGLPLGVVDGVEYEEKLAGKKRFVFVSDGVVEAENSSRELFGFERTREISGKPAQEIAAAAKAWGQNDDITVVTVRRNS
;
A
#
# COMPACT_ATOMS: atom_id res chain seq x y z
N MET A 1 -22.97 -44.22 3.25
CA MET A 1 -21.52 -43.97 3.52
C MET A 1 -21.21 -42.54 3.18
N ASN A 2 -20.71 -41.75 4.15
CA ASN A 2 -20.48 -40.31 4.03
C ASN A 2 -19.40 -40.04 2.96
N LYS A 3 -19.52 -38.97 2.13
CA LYS A 3 -18.54 -38.61 1.07
C LYS A 3 -17.10 -38.58 1.58
N ALA A 4 -16.90 -38.10 2.81
CA ALA A 4 -15.58 -38.09 3.48
C ALA A 4 -15.00 -39.49 3.74
N MET A 5 -15.83 -40.46 4.08
CA MET A 5 -15.40 -41.85 4.34
C MET A 5 -15.10 -42.60 3.05
N ARG A 6 -15.82 -42.31 1.95
CA ARG A 6 -15.46 -42.77 0.60
C ARG A 6 -14.11 -42.21 0.15
N ALA A 7 -13.91 -40.91 0.34
CA ALA A 7 -12.63 -40.26 0.01
C ALA A 7 -11.44 -40.87 0.77
N LEU A 8 -11.61 -41.15 2.05
CA LEU A 8 -10.58 -41.77 2.88
C LEU A 8 -10.23 -43.19 2.42
N ILE A 9 -11.25 -44.00 2.07
CA ILE A 9 -11.07 -45.34 1.55
C ILE A 9 -10.36 -45.32 0.20
N VAL A 10 -10.73 -44.37 -0.70
CA VAL A 10 -10.11 -44.21 -2.01
C VAL A 10 -8.62 -43.82 -1.87
N LEU A 11 -8.29 -42.93 -0.91
CA LEU A 11 -6.92 -42.48 -0.68
C LEU A 11 -6.03 -43.54 -0.06
N THR A 12 -6.58 -44.46 0.76
CA THR A 12 -5.81 -45.45 1.52
C THR A 12 -5.76 -46.84 0.90
N ALA A 13 -6.76 -47.23 0.10
CA ALA A 13 -6.89 -48.62 -0.41
C ALA A 13 -6.13 -48.90 -1.71
N LEU A 14 -5.85 -47.89 -2.54
CA LEU A 14 -5.18 -48.07 -3.84
C LEU A 14 -3.76 -48.66 -3.79
N PRO A 15 -2.90 -48.40 -2.76
CA PRO A 15 -1.58 -48.98 -2.70
C PRO A 15 -1.57 -50.51 -2.49
N TRP A 16 -2.69 -51.12 -2.08
CA TRP A 16 -2.81 -52.52 -1.70
C TRP A 16 -3.40 -53.43 -2.78
N CYS A 17 -3.94 -52.84 -3.87
CA CYS A 17 -4.39 -53.65 -5.03
C CYS A 17 -3.22 -53.92 -5.96
N GLY A 18 -2.72 -55.14 -5.98
CA GLY A 18 -1.62 -55.59 -6.84
C GLY A 18 -1.95 -55.66 -8.36
N LEU A 19 -3.07 -55.12 -8.79
CA LEU A 19 -3.46 -54.95 -10.20
C LEU A 19 -3.03 -53.58 -10.71
N THR A 20 -1.91 -53.52 -11.41
CA THR A 20 -1.36 -52.31 -12.01
C THR A 20 -1.97 -52.07 -13.39
N ALA A 21 -2.37 -50.84 -13.68
CA ALA A 21 -2.71 -50.44 -15.04
C ALA A 21 -1.45 -50.47 -15.93
N GLN A 22 -1.59 -50.97 -17.14
CA GLN A 22 -0.52 -51.08 -18.12
C GLN A 22 -0.34 -49.77 -18.87
N GLU A 23 0.85 -49.14 -18.80
CA GLU A 23 1.16 -47.95 -19.60
C GLU A 23 1.44 -48.33 -21.05
N ILE A 24 1.12 -47.39 -21.96
CA ILE A 24 1.42 -47.51 -23.39
C ILE A 24 2.74 -46.80 -23.67
N PRO A 25 3.88 -47.52 -23.79
CA PRO A 25 5.19 -46.93 -23.74
C PRO A 25 5.65 -46.23 -25.02
N GLN A 26 5.11 -46.68 -26.18
CA GLN A 26 5.54 -46.15 -27.50
C GLN A 26 4.35 -45.81 -28.38
N TRP A 27 4.49 -44.68 -29.03
CA TRP A 27 3.50 -44.14 -29.97
C TRP A 27 4.17 -43.77 -31.28
N ARG A 28 3.42 -43.98 -32.38
CA ARG A 28 3.71 -43.44 -33.70
C ARG A 28 2.87 -42.19 -33.89
N MET A 29 3.49 -41.14 -34.40
CA MET A 29 2.92 -39.79 -34.42
C MET A 29 3.02 -39.16 -35.81
N GLN A 30 1.95 -38.50 -36.25
CA GLN A 30 1.89 -37.81 -37.53
C GLN A 30 1.03 -36.55 -37.42
N ALA A 31 1.55 -35.42 -37.91
CA ALA A 31 0.76 -34.21 -38.09
C ALA A 31 -0.16 -34.30 -39.30
N GLY A 32 -1.35 -33.74 -39.19
CA GLY A 32 -2.33 -33.71 -40.26
C GLY A 32 -3.69 -34.24 -39.82
N ASP A 33 -4.68 -34.22 -40.70
CA ASP A 33 -6.05 -34.62 -40.43
C ASP A 33 -6.60 -35.55 -41.50
N ASN A 34 -6.50 -36.86 -41.26
CA ASN A 34 -7.04 -37.87 -42.15
C ASN A 34 -7.70 -38.99 -41.34
N LEU A 35 -9.01 -39.14 -41.45
CA LEU A 35 -9.78 -40.14 -40.71
C LEU A 35 -9.43 -41.56 -41.11
N SER A 36 -8.87 -41.83 -42.29
CA SER A 36 -8.41 -43.18 -42.69
C SER A 36 -7.28 -43.69 -41.78
N TRP A 37 -6.62 -42.81 -41.07
CA TRP A 37 -5.57 -43.15 -40.11
C TRP A 37 -6.08 -43.84 -38.83
N ALA A 38 -7.39 -43.88 -38.65
CA ALA A 38 -8.01 -44.68 -37.61
C ALA A 38 -8.05 -46.17 -37.93
N ALA A 39 -7.98 -46.55 -39.22
CA ALA A 39 -8.11 -47.94 -39.66
C ALA A 39 -7.05 -48.85 -39.03
N PRO A 40 -7.44 -50.04 -38.55
CA PRO A 40 -6.49 -50.93 -37.84
C PRO A 40 -5.41 -51.51 -38.77
N ASP A 41 -5.63 -51.56 -40.06
CA ASP A 41 -4.71 -52.05 -41.09
C ASP A 41 -3.89 -50.94 -41.75
N PHE A 42 -4.08 -49.69 -41.37
CA PHE A 42 -3.30 -48.57 -41.87
C PHE A 42 -1.81 -48.75 -41.57
N ASP A 43 -0.96 -48.60 -42.64
CA ASP A 43 0.50 -48.66 -42.48
C ASP A 43 1.04 -47.34 -41.96
N ASP A 44 1.44 -47.32 -40.69
CA ASP A 44 2.03 -46.19 -39.98
C ASP A 44 3.56 -46.32 -39.82
N SER A 45 4.21 -47.19 -40.61
CA SER A 45 5.65 -47.48 -40.53
C SER A 45 6.51 -46.25 -40.79
N ALA A 46 6.04 -45.31 -41.59
CA ALA A 46 6.73 -44.03 -41.93
C ALA A 46 6.53 -42.95 -40.84
N TRP A 47 5.70 -43.17 -39.85
CA TRP A 47 5.43 -42.18 -38.80
C TRP A 47 6.58 -42.06 -37.78
N GLN A 48 6.70 -40.88 -37.14
CA GLN A 48 7.67 -40.68 -36.11
C GLN A 48 7.34 -41.53 -34.87
N THR A 49 8.35 -42.24 -34.36
CA THR A 49 8.18 -43.07 -33.15
C THR A 49 8.71 -42.30 -31.93
N GLY A 50 7.98 -42.31 -30.83
CA GLY A 50 8.36 -41.67 -29.58
C GLY A 50 7.52 -42.08 -28.40
N GLN A 51 7.87 -41.57 -27.25
CA GLN A 51 7.04 -41.69 -26.04
C GLN A 51 5.87 -40.73 -26.14
N TRP A 52 4.81 -40.97 -25.33
CA TRP A 52 3.68 -40.04 -25.23
C TRP A 52 4.19 -38.63 -25.02
N PRO A 53 3.77 -37.67 -25.85
CA PRO A 53 4.40 -36.38 -25.91
C PRO A 53 4.19 -35.60 -24.63
N LYS A 54 5.29 -35.29 -23.97
CA LYS A 54 5.33 -34.08 -23.15
C LYS A 54 5.12 -32.91 -24.11
N LEU A 55 4.18 -32.01 -23.82
CA LEU A 55 3.79 -30.82 -24.62
C LEU A 55 4.95 -29.83 -24.88
N THR A 56 6.08 -30.27 -25.42
CA THR A 56 7.28 -29.42 -25.52
C THR A 56 7.40 -28.62 -26.81
N ARG A 57 6.82 -29.06 -27.95
CA ARG A 57 6.81 -28.26 -29.21
C ARG A 57 5.64 -28.68 -30.10
N ILE A 58 4.90 -27.74 -30.66
CA ILE A 58 3.93 -27.95 -31.72
C ILE A 58 4.48 -27.27 -32.97
N PRO A 59 5.14 -28.00 -33.88
CA PRO A 59 5.74 -27.40 -35.07
C PRO A 59 4.75 -27.19 -36.24
N ASP A 60 3.52 -27.71 -36.16
CA ASP A 60 2.60 -27.76 -37.29
C ASP A 60 1.44 -26.74 -37.14
N PRO A 61 1.21 -25.91 -38.17
CA PRO A 61 0.10 -24.95 -38.21
C PRO A 61 -1.29 -25.61 -38.22
N SER A 62 -1.42 -26.86 -38.62
CA SER A 62 -2.72 -27.58 -38.63
C SER A 62 -3.26 -27.84 -37.22
N ARG A 63 -2.39 -27.86 -36.22
CA ARG A 63 -2.70 -28.14 -34.80
C ARG A 63 -3.38 -29.50 -34.58
N ILE A 64 -3.46 -30.38 -35.58
CA ILE A 64 -4.07 -31.72 -35.50
C ILE A 64 -2.97 -32.75 -35.58
N TRP A 65 -2.97 -33.65 -34.62
CA TRP A 65 -2.02 -34.74 -34.53
C TRP A 65 -2.74 -36.07 -34.36
N TRP A 66 -2.22 -37.09 -35.01
CA TRP A 66 -2.60 -38.47 -34.81
C TRP A 66 -1.50 -39.22 -34.07
N TYR A 67 -1.93 -40.03 -33.13
CA TYR A 67 -1.10 -40.94 -32.35
C TYR A 67 -1.61 -42.34 -32.52
N ARG A 68 -0.74 -43.29 -32.85
CA ARG A 68 -1.11 -44.69 -33.03
C ARG A 68 -0.20 -45.55 -32.16
N ALA A 69 -0.80 -46.60 -31.54
CA ALA A 69 -0.07 -47.60 -30.76
C ALA A 69 -0.69 -48.98 -30.98
N SER A 70 0.15 -49.98 -30.99
CA SER A 70 -0.27 -51.38 -30.92
C SER A 70 0.25 -51.95 -29.60
N ILE A 71 -0.62 -52.49 -28.76
CA ILE A 71 -0.29 -52.96 -27.44
C ILE A 71 -0.72 -54.41 -27.27
N ASP A 72 0.17 -55.23 -26.73
CA ASP A 72 -0.15 -56.57 -26.22
C ASP A 72 -0.67 -56.40 -24.80
N VAL A 73 -1.94 -56.74 -24.58
CA VAL A 73 -2.60 -56.57 -23.29
C VAL A 73 -2.11 -57.63 -22.32
N ASP A 74 -1.77 -57.22 -21.08
CA ASP A 74 -1.36 -58.12 -20.04
C ASP A 74 -2.30 -59.31 -19.92
N PRO A 75 -1.82 -60.59 -19.93
CA PRO A 75 -2.65 -61.77 -19.80
C PRO A 75 -3.63 -61.72 -18.62
N GLY A 76 -3.26 -61.10 -17.52
CA GLY A 76 -4.13 -60.94 -16.34
C GLY A 76 -5.31 -59.97 -16.55
N LEU A 77 -5.27 -59.15 -17.58
CA LEU A 77 -6.33 -58.20 -17.96
C LEU A 77 -7.24 -58.74 -19.06
N VAL A 78 -6.81 -59.73 -19.82
CA VAL A 78 -7.60 -60.31 -20.93
C VAL A 78 -8.86 -60.98 -20.38
N GLY A 79 -10.01 -60.66 -20.97
CA GLY A 79 -11.31 -61.16 -20.53
C GLY A 79 -11.99 -60.32 -19.44
N GLN A 80 -11.33 -59.27 -18.95
CA GLN A 80 -11.89 -58.34 -17.96
C GLN A 80 -12.57 -57.15 -18.63
N ASP A 81 -13.33 -56.35 -17.85
CA ASP A 81 -13.93 -55.10 -18.31
C ASP A 81 -12.82 -54.01 -18.32
N LEU A 82 -12.34 -53.70 -19.53
CA LEU A 82 -11.16 -52.86 -19.75
C LEU A 82 -11.56 -51.43 -20.18
N ALA A 83 -10.70 -50.50 -19.77
CA ALA A 83 -10.76 -49.14 -20.27
C ALA A 83 -9.35 -48.61 -20.58
N ILE A 84 -9.29 -47.58 -21.39
CA ILE A 84 -8.14 -46.69 -21.56
C ILE A 84 -8.39 -45.42 -20.75
N ALA A 85 -7.43 -45.05 -19.93
CA ALA A 85 -7.41 -43.76 -19.25
C ALA A 85 -6.46 -42.84 -19.98
N LEU A 86 -6.94 -41.65 -20.30
CA LEU A 86 -6.15 -40.54 -20.85
C LEU A 86 -5.96 -39.48 -19.76
N ALA A 87 -4.83 -38.78 -19.77
CA ALA A 87 -4.69 -37.61 -18.91
C ALA A 87 -5.75 -36.57 -19.27
N PRO A 88 -6.27 -35.79 -18.30
CA PRO A 88 -7.20 -34.73 -18.58
C PRO A 88 -6.54 -33.65 -19.41
N PHE A 89 -6.95 -33.50 -20.67
CA PHE A 89 -6.48 -32.48 -21.57
C PHE A 89 -7.54 -31.41 -21.78
N ASP A 90 -7.10 -30.16 -21.97
CA ASP A 90 -7.93 -29.05 -22.43
C ASP A 90 -8.09 -29.03 -23.96
N GLU A 91 -8.10 -30.20 -24.59
CA GLU A 91 -7.99 -30.35 -26.02
C GLU A 91 -9.11 -31.24 -26.52
N VAL A 92 -9.46 -31.07 -27.77
CA VAL A 92 -10.43 -31.95 -28.43
C VAL A 92 -9.70 -33.20 -28.88
N TYR A 93 -10.21 -34.37 -28.52
CA TYR A 93 -9.67 -35.62 -29.04
C TYR A 93 -10.75 -36.65 -29.29
N GLU A 94 -10.44 -37.57 -30.19
CA GLU A 94 -11.20 -38.78 -30.52
C GLU A 94 -10.31 -39.99 -30.30
N VAL A 95 -10.85 -41.03 -29.67
CA VAL A 95 -10.11 -42.28 -29.43
C VAL A 95 -10.77 -43.38 -30.22
N TYR A 96 -9.97 -44.03 -31.04
CA TYR A 96 -10.38 -45.17 -31.87
C TYR A 96 -9.63 -46.41 -31.38
N VAL A 97 -10.36 -47.51 -31.24
CA VAL A 97 -9.81 -48.83 -30.91
C VAL A 97 -10.31 -49.81 -31.97
N GLU A 98 -9.37 -50.54 -32.60
CA GLU A 98 -9.67 -51.44 -33.74
C GLU A 98 -10.49 -50.72 -34.85
N GLY A 99 -10.15 -49.46 -35.12
CA GLY A 99 -10.81 -48.60 -36.10
C GLY A 99 -12.17 -48.06 -35.70
N LYS A 100 -12.72 -48.44 -34.57
CA LYS A 100 -14.01 -47.95 -34.06
C LYS A 100 -13.83 -46.82 -33.07
N LEU A 101 -14.59 -45.76 -33.20
CA LEU A 101 -14.65 -44.65 -32.24
C LEU A 101 -15.20 -45.17 -30.91
N VAL A 102 -14.42 -45.12 -29.85
CA VAL A 102 -14.79 -45.54 -28.49
C VAL A 102 -15.13 -44.38 -27.58
N GLY A 103 -14.66 -43.17 -27.91
CA GLY A 103 -15.03 -41.98 -27.16
C GLY A 103 -14.46 -40.71 -27.75
N THR A 104 -15.05 -39.59 -27.35
CA THR A 104 -14.65 -38.24 -27.75
C THR A 104 -14.55 -37.34 -26.53
N HIS A 105 -13.67 -36.36 -26.60
CA HIS A 105 -13.62 -35.26 -25.67
C HIS A 105 -13.70 -33.94 -26.44
N GLY A 106 -14.59 -33.03 -26.01
CA GLY A 106 -14.86 -31.81 -26.72
C GLY A 106 -15.63 -31.99 -28.03
N SER A 107 -15.78 -30.92 -28.80
CA SER A 107 -16.46 -30.89 -30.10
C SER A 107 -15.53 -30.41 -31.21
N TRP A 108 -15.47 -31.17 -32.30
CA TRP A 108 -14.71 -30.78 -33.50
C TRP A 108 -15.32 -29.57 -34.24
N LEU A 109 -16.60 -29.28 -34.00
CA LEU A 109 -17.31 -28.13 -34.56
C LEU A 109 -17.02 -26.85 -33.71
N ASP A 110 -16.76 -27.05 -32.45
CA ASP A 110 -16.46 -25.96 -31.51
C ASP A 110 -15.19 -26.29 -30.72
N ARG A 111 -14.05 -26.25 -31.43
CA ARG A 111 -12.77 -26.72 -30.92
C ARG A 111 -12.17 -25.79 -29.85
N ASP A 112 -12.53 -24.51 -29.90
CA ASP A 112 -12.02 -23.53 -28.95
C ASP A 112 -12.70 -23.59 -27.58
N HIS A 113 -13.78 -24.39 -27.46
CA HIS A 113 -14.63 -24.51 -26.29
C HIS A 113 -14.75 -25.95 -25.75
N ALA A 114 -13.62 -26.66 -25.67
CA ALA A 114 -13.62 -28.00 -25.08
C ALA A 114 -14.05 -27.97 -23.60
N PRO A 115 -15.04 -28.81 -23.19
CA PRO A 115 -15.44 -28.86 -21.79
C PRO A 115 -14.36 -29.46 -20.91
N PHE A 116 -14.20 -28.93 -19.68
CA PHE A 116 -13.29 -29.46 -18.68
C PHE A 116 -14.06 -29.81 -17.39
N PRO A 117 -13.72 -30.89 -16.68
CA PRO A 117 -13.01 -32.11 -17.14
C PRO A 117 -13.98 -33.06 -17.86
N GLY A 118 -13.52 -33.62 -18.99
CA GLY A 118 -14.28 -34.66 -19.69
C GLY A 118 -14.14 -36.04 -19.07
N GLN A 119 -14.81 -37.00 -19.66
CA GLN A 119 -14.70 -38.39 -19.29
C GLN A 119 -13.39 -38.96 -19.85
N ASN A 120 -12.40 -39.20 -18.97
CA ASN A 120 -11.05 -39.59 -19.39
C ASN A 120 -10.86 -41.12 -19.37
N VAL A 121 -11.80 -41.88 -18.84
CA VAL A 121 -11.82 -43.35 -18.80
C VAL A 121 -12.80 -43.87 -19.81
N LEU A 122 -12.31 -44.44 -20.91
CA LEU A 122 -13.12 -44.93 -22.04
C LEU A 122 -13.05 -46.46 -22.11
N ARG A 123 -14.18 -47.13 -22.14
CA ARG A 123 -14.25 -48.59 -22.27
C ARG A 123 -13.67 -49.05 -23.60
N VAL A 124 -12.88 -50.11 -23.56
CA VAL A 124 -12.24 -50.72 -24.72
C VAL A 124 -12.56 -52.22 -24.80
N PRO A 125 -12.57 -52.84 -26.01
CA PRO A 125 -12.76 -54.24 -26.14
C PRO A 125 -11.70 -55.06 -25.36
N SER A 126 -12.13 -56.17 -24.77
CA SER A 126 -11.17 -57.12 -24.15
C SER A 126 -10.59 -58.02 -25.22
N ALA A 127 -9.33 -57.74 -25.59
CA ALA A 127 -8.63 -58.52 -26.59
C ALA A 127 -7.14 -58.68 -26.16
N LYS A 128 -6.46 -59.72 -26.68
CA LYS A 128 -5.02 -59.94 -26.38
C LYS A 128 -4.12 -58.88 -26.99
N LYS A 129 -4.57 -58.26 -28.09
CA LYS A 129 -3.85 -57.17 -28.75
C LYS A 129 -4.86 -56.11 -29.15
N LEU A 130 -4.47 -54.83 -28.92
CA LEU A 130 -5.31 -53.70 -29.25
C LEU A 130 -4.51 -52.71 -30.09
N LYS A 131 -5.14 -52.24 -31.17
CA LYS A 131 -4.65 -51.13 -31.98
C LYS A 131 -5.45 -49.89 -31.64
N ILE A 132 -4.76 -48.89 -31.16
CA ILE A 132 -5.32 -47.64 -30.67
C ILE A 132 -4.88 -46.51 -31.58
N ALA A 133 -5.80 -45.63 -31.95
CA ALA A 133 -5.50 -44.39 -32.64
C ALA A 133 -6.18 -43.24 -31.91
N ILE A 134 -5.47 -42.16 -31.70
CA ILE A 134 -5.97 -40.95 -31.07
C ILE A 134 -5.77 -39.78 -32.02
N ARG A 135 -6.86 -39.12 -32.38
CA ARG A 135 -6.87 -37.86 -33.12
C ARG A 135 -7.01 -36.74 -32.12
N ARG A 136 -6.07 -35.85 -32.09
CA ARG A 136 -5.97 -34.79 -31.08
C ARG A 136 -5.82 -33.43 -31.77
N TRP A 137 -6.59 -32.44 -31.33
CA TRP A 137 -6.44 -31.05 -31.72
C TRP A 137 -5.94 -30.25 -30.55
N THR A 138 -4.90 -29.45 -30.78
CA THR A 138 -4.24 -28.65 -29.75
C THR A 138 -4.56 -27.17 -29.95
N GLY A 139 -5.36 -26.60 -29.08
CA GLY A 139 -5.82 -25.22 -29.14
C GLY A 139 -4.76 -24.18 -28.77
N ALA A 140 -5.08 -22.89 -28.98
CA ALA A 140 -4.25 -21.76 -28.56
C ALA A 140 -4.09 -21.71 -27.03
N THR A 141 -5.08 -22.21 -26.30
CA THR A 141 -5.08 -22.34 -24.83
C THR A 141 -4.00 -23.28 -24.29
N ALA A 142 -3.50 -24.23 -25.10
CA ALA A 142 -2.37 -25.08 -24.72
C ALA A 142 -1.09 -24.32 -24.38
N ILE A 143 -0.92 -23.12 -24.92
CA ILE A 143 0.23 -22.24 -24.61
C ILE A 143 0.12 -21.69 -23.20
N LEU A 144 -1.08 -21.25 -22.81
CA LEU A 144 -1.34 -20.78 -21.45
C LEU A 144 -1.31 -21.94 -20.45
N TYR A 145 -1.82 -23.11 -20.85
CA TYR A 145 -1.77 -24.33 -20.03
C TYR A 145 -0.32 -24.75 -19.74
N ARG A 146 0.60 -24.56 -20.69
CA ARG A 146 2.04 -24.75 -20.46
C ARG A 146 2.59 -23.77 -19.43
N ALA A 147 2.24 -22.51 -19.53
CA ALA A 147 2.65 -21.51 -18.54
C ALA A 147 2.12 -21.87 -17.14
N LEU A 148 0.88 -22.33 -17.04
CA LEU A 148 0.28 -22.78 -15.79
C LEU A 148 0.81 -24.15 -15.33
N ALA A 149 1.11 -25.08 -16.23
CA ALA A 149 1.74 -26.37 -15.90
C ALA A 149 3.18 -26.19 -15.35
N GLN A 150 3.93 -25.27 -15.94
CA GLN A 150 5.26 -24.89 -15.42
C GLN A 150 5.17 -24.27 -14.02
N THR A 151 3.99 -23.73 -13.68
CA THR A 151 3.73 -23.25 -12.33
C THR A 151 3.44 -24.37 -11.32
N GLY A 152 3.43 -25.65 -11.70
CA GLY A 152 3.05 -26.78 -10.84
C GLY A 152 1.58 -26.78 -10.45
N MET A 153 0.78 -25.88 -11.05
CA MET A 153 -0.66 -25.75 -10.77
C MET A 153 -1.51 -26.81 -11.48
N LEU A 154 -0.93 -27.53 -12.42
CA LEU A 154 -1.67 -28.51 -13.22
C LEU A 154 -1.09 -29.91 -13.02
N ALA A 155 -1.96 -30.90 -13.03
CA ALA A 155 -1.56 -32.31 -12.94
C ALA A 155 -0.59 -32.66 -14.07
N HIS A 156 0.44 -33.44 -13.74
CA HIS A 156 1.41 -33.92 -14.72
C HIS A 156 0.70 -34.77 -15.78
N GLU A 157 1.05 -34.57 -17.05
CA GLU A 157 0.62 -35.47 -18.12
C GLU A 157 1.16 -36.89 -17.83
N HIS A 158 0.27 -37.82 -17.62
CA HIS A 158 0.61 -39.24 -17.54
C HIS A 158 0.40 -39.88 -18.92
N PRO A 159 1.26 -40.84 -19.30
CA PRO A 159 1.00 -41.60 -20.52
C PRO A 159 -0.35 -42.34 -20.41
N PRO A 160 -1.04 -42.53 -21.54
CA PRO A 160 -2.26 -43.32 -21.55
C PRO A 160 -2.04 -44.71 -20.96
N LYS A 161 -3.03 -45.19 -20.18
CA LYS A 161 -2.95 -46.49 -19.48
C LYS A 161 -4.15 -47.36 -19.85
N ILE A 162 -3.96 -48.66 -19.96
CA ILE A 162 -5.03 -49.66 -20.07
C ILE A 162 -5.13 -50.41 -18.75
N GLY A 163 -6.35 -50.61 -18.27
CA GLY A 163 -6.60 -51.34 -17.05
C GLY A 163 -8.07 -51.59 -16.82
N LEU A 164 -8.41 -52.13 -15.64
CA LEU A 164 -9.78 -52.37 -15.25
C LEU A 164 -10.57 -51.08 -15.15
N VAL A 165 -11.78 -51.00 -15.68
CA VAL A 165 -12.67 -49.84 -15.58
C VAL A 165 -12.81 -49.39 -14.13
N SER A 166 -13.01 -50.30 -13.19
CA SER A 166 -13.17 -49.96 -11.76
C SER A 166 -11.91 -49.30 -11.16
N LEU A 167 -10.74 -49.81 -11.53
CA LEU A 167 -9.45 -49.29 -11.03
C LEU A 167 -9.18 -47.89 -11.60
N LEU A 168 -9.33 -47.73 -12.94
CA LEU A 168 -9.04 -46.45 -13.59
C LEU A 168 -10.03 -45.35 -13.17
N THR A 169 -11.31 -45.71 -12.97
CA THR A 169 -12.32 -44.79 -12.44
C THR A 169 -11.97 -44.35 -11.00
N LEU A 170 -11.47 -45.29 -10.19
CA LEU A 170 -11.07 -45.02 -8.83
C LEU A 170 -9.81 -44.13 -8.79
N GLU A 171 -8.83 -44.36 -9.70
CA GLU A 171 -7.67 -43.47 -9.87
C GLU A 171 -8.09 -42.06 -10.31
N GLU A 172 -9.05 -41.95 -11.22
CA GLU A 172 -9.59 -40.66 -11.65
C GLU A 172 -10.28 -39.91 -10.50
N GLU A 173 -11.13 -40.60 -9.70
CA GLU A 173 -11.71 -40.01 -8.48
C GLU A 173 -10.64 -39.58 -7.48
N LYS A 174 -9.60 -40.38 -7.26
CA LYS A 174 -8.48 -40.03 -6.41
C LYS A 174 -7.77 -38.76 -6.91
N HIS A 175 -7.47 -38.67 -8.20
CA HIS A 175 -6.84 -37.49 -8.78
C HIS A 175 -7.72 -36.23 -8.63
N LYS A 176 -9.03 -36.35 -8.82
CA LYS A 176 -9.99 -35.24 -8.60
C LYS A 176 -10.00 -34.78 -7.15
N LEU A 177 -10.05 -35.71 -6.20
CA LEU A 177 -9.99 -35.39 -4.76
C LEU A 177 -8.64 -34.79 -4.35
N GLN A 178 -7.55 -35.39 -4.82
CA GLN A 178 -6.19 -34.89 -4.57
C GLN A 178 -6.04 -33.47 -5.11
N SER A 179 -6.49 -33.21 -6.34
CA SER A 179 -6.51 -31.86 -6.91
C SER A 179 -7.26 -30.85 -6.04
N GLN A 180 -8.45 -31.22 -5.52
CA GLN A 180 -9.21 -30.35 -4.61
C GLN A 180 -8.46 -30.08 -3.31
N ILE A 181 -7.79 -31.07 -2.73
CA ILE A 181 -6.98 -30.92 -1.53
C ILE A 181 -5.76 -30.02 -1.81
N ASP A 182 -5.10 -30.21 -2.95
CA ASP A 182 -3.92 -29.43 -3.35
C ASP A 182 -4.24 -27.94 -3.57
N TRP A 183 -5.48 -27.61 -3.93
CA TRP A 183 -5.94 -26.23 -4.06
C TRP A 183 -6.27 -25.55 -2.72
N THR A 184 -6.54 -26.33 -1.66
CA THR A 184 -6.95 -25.77 -0.35
C THR A 184 -5.96 -24.74 0.22
N PRO A 185 -4.64 -24.99 0.23
CA PRO A 185 -3.67 -23.98 0.70
C PRO A 185 -3.69 -22.70 -0.12
N THR A 186 -3.92 -22.81 -1.44
CA THR A 186 -4.02 -21.65 -2.34
C THR A 186 -5.24 -20.79 -1.99
N TRP A 187 -6.39 -21.40 -1.74
CA TRP A 187 -7.60 -20.69 -1.30
C TRP A 187 -7.37 -19.97 0.04
N LEU A 188 -6.80 -20.68 1.03
CA LEU A 188 -6.49 -20.09 2.34
C LEU A 188 -5.51 -18.92 2.22
N GLY A 189 -4.45 -19.09 1.45
CA GLY A 189 -3.46 -18.02 1.21
C GLY A 189 -4.08 -16.81 0.54
N THR A 190 -4.94 -17.02 -0.45
CA THR A 190 -5.63 -15.93 -1.17
C THR A 190 -6.60 -15.18 -0.27
N ILE A 191 -7.39 -15.90 0.55
CA ILE A 191 -8.31 -15.28 1.52
C ILE A 191 -7.53 -14.45 2.53
N LEU A 192 -6.41 -14.97 3.04
CA LEU A 192 -5.57 -14.25 4.00
C LEU A 192 -4.95 -13.00 3.36
N ALA A 193 -4.38 -13.11 2.16
CA ALA A 193 -3.82 -11.97 1.43
C ALA A 193 -4.88 -10.89 1.17
N LEU A 194 -6.09 -11.28 0.77
CA LEU A 194 -7.22 -10.37 0.55
C LEU A 194 -7.64 -9.68 1.86
N SER A 195 -7.73 -10.43 2.96
CA SER A 195 -8.06 -9.89 4.28
C SER A 195 -7.02 -8.87 4.75
N CYS A 196 -5.74 -9.17 4.55
CA CYS A 196 -4.64 -8.25 4.81
C CYS A 196 -4.70 -7.00 3.93
N GLY A 197 -5.08 -7.15 2.66
CA GLY A 197 -5.29 -6.04 1.73
C GLY A 197 -6.43 -5.13 2.18
N ILE A 198 -7.56 -5.69 2.57
CA ILE A 198 -8.71 -4.95 3.12
C ILE A 198 -8.30 -4.19 4.40
N LEU A 199 -7.61 -4.86 5.33
CA LEU A 199 -7.14 -4.23 6.56
C LEU A 199 -6.22 -3.04 6.26
N SER A 200 -5.28 -3.20 5.34
CA SER A 200 -4.37 -2.13 4.92
C SER A 200 -5.13 -0.94 4.31
N PHE A 201 -6.17 -1.22 3.53
CA PHE A 201 -7.03 -0.19 2.94
C PHE A 201 -7.87 0.54 4.01
N VAL A 202 -8.41 -0.18 5.00
CA VAL A 202 -9.13 0.42 6.14
C VAL A 202 -8.21 1.35 6.93
N VAL A 203 -6.97 0.95 7.19
CA VAL A 203 -5.96 1.81 7.85
C VAL A 203 -5.69 3.07 7.02
N TYR A 204 -5.61 2.95 5.68
CA TYR A 204 -5.48 4.10 4.80
C TYR A 204 -6.70 5.04 4.87
N LEU A 205 -7.93 4.51 4.90
CA LEU A 205 -9.14 5.34 5.02
C LEU A 205 -9.18 6.11 6.33
N ALA A 206 -8.71 5.48 7.42
CA ALA A 206 -8.59 6.12 8.73
C ALA A 206 -7.46 7.18 8.77
N GLN A 207 -6.40 7.00 7.96
CA GLN A 207 -5.23 7.87 7.94
C GLN A 207 -4.78 8.12 6.49
N ARG A 208 -5.47 9.02 5.78
CA ARG A 208 -5.26 9.30 4.35
C ARG A 208 -3.85 9.80 3.98
N SER A 209 -3.09 10.32 4.94
CA SER A 209 -1.68 10.69 4.74
C SER A 209 -0.76 9.49 4.49
N ARG A 210 -1.18 8.28 4.84
CA ARG A 210 -0.41 7.04 4.71
C ARG A 210 -0.67 6.32 3.39
N ARG A 211 -0.12 6.87 2.33
CA ARG A 211 -0.22 6.29 0.98
C ARG A 211 0.46 4.92 0.84
N ASP A 212 1.40 4.58 1.71
CA ASP A 212 2.03 3.26 1.79
C ASP A 212 1.01 2.15 2.08
N ASN A 213 0.04 2.38 2.96
CA ASN A 213 -1.04 1.44 3.23
C ASN A 213 -2.00 1.28 2.04
N LEU A 214 -2.28 2.36 1.30
CA LEU A 214 -3.06 2.28 0.06
C LEU A 214 -2.39 1.35 -0.95
N TRP A 215 -1.12 1.59 -1.22
CA TRP A 215 -0.39 0.82 -2.21
C TRP A 215 -0.22 -0.65 -1.81
N LEU A 216 0.04 -0.94 -0.51
CA LEU A 216 0.06 -2.32 -0.04
C LEU A 216 -1.30 -2.99 -0.18
N GLY A 217 -2.38 -2.31 0.19
CA GLY A 217 -3.75 -2.82 0.03
C GLY A 217 -4.06 -3.18 -1.42
N LEU A 218 -3.72 -2.31 -2.36
CA LEU A 218 -3.87 -2.55 -3.80
C LEU A 218 -2.98 -3.71 -4.29
N THR A 219 -1.73 -3.80 -3.80
CA THR A 219 -0.82 -4.89 -4.15
C THR A 219 -1.38 -6.25 -3.75
N LEU A 220 -1.87 -6.37 -2.52
CA LEU A 220 -2.46 -7.62 -2.02
C LEU A 220 -3.81 -7.93 -2.69
N ALA A 221 -4.61 -6.93 -3.01
CA ALA A 221 -5.88 -7.11 -3.73
C ALA A 221 -5.64 -7.59 -5.17
N THR A 222 -4.71 -6.99 -5.90
CA THR A 222 -4.36 -7.40 -7.27
C THR A 222 -3.72 -8.79 -7.31
N LEU A 223 -2.88 -9.13 -6.33
CA LEU A 223 -2.34 -10.47 -6.16
C LEU A 223 -3.46 -11.50 -5.96
N SER A 224 -4.37 -11.22 -5.02
CA SER A 224 -5.51 -12.10 -4.72
C SER A 224 -6.43 -12.25 -5.94
N ALA A 225 -6.71 -11.17 -6.66
CA ALA A 225 -7.52 -11.21 -7.87
C ALA A 225 -6.87 -12.04 -8.98
N ALA A 226 -5.55 -11.93 -9.18
CA ALA A 226 -4.82 -12.74 -10.15
C ALA A 226 -4.90 -14.24 -9.83
N ILE A 227 -4.76 -14.61 -8.55
CA ILE A 227 -4.86 -15.99 -8.10
C ILE A 227 -6.30 -16.51 -8.26
N LEU A 228 -7.31 -15.76 -7.80
CA LEU A 228 -8.73 -16.15 -7.90
C LEU A 228 -9.16 -16.32 -9.35
N LEU A 229 -8.73 -15.44 -10.24
CA LEU A 229 -9.05 -15.54 -11.65
C LEU A 229 -8.33 -16.73 -12.30
N GLY A 230 -7.08 -17.01 -11.94
CA GLY A 230 -6.37 -18.22 -12.36
C GLY A 230 -7.08 -19.49 -11.89
N LEU A 231 -7.60 -19.50 -10.66
CA LEU A 231 -8.43 -20.58 -10.14
C LEU A 231 -9.76 -20.71 -10.89
N ALA A 232 -10.46 -19.59 -11.14
CA ALA A 232 -11.71 -19.57 -11.89
C ALA A 232 -11.53 -20.11 -13.31
N THR A 233 -10.45 -19.75 -14.01
CA THR A 233 -10.15 -20.29 -15.35
C THR A 233 -9.87 -21.79 -15.35
N SER A 234 -9.39 -22.35 -14.23
CA SER A 234 -9.20 -23.79 -14.10
C SER A 234 -10.48 -24.56 -13.76
N LEU A 235 -11.45 -23.90 -13.12
CA LEU A 235 -12.73 -24.50 -12.70
C LEU A 235 -13.84 -24.32 -13.74
N LEU A 236 -13.85 -23.18 -14.44
CA LEU A 236 -14.80 -22.86 -15.51
C LEU A 236 -14.25 -23.40 -16.83
N GLY A 237 -14.65 -24.59 -17.22
CA GLY A 237 -14.28 -25.17 -18.52
C GLY A 237 -14.85 -24.37 -19.71
N GLY A 238 -14.20 -24.46 -20.86
CA GLY A 238 -14.75 -24.12 -22.16
C GLY A 238 -14.72 -22.65 -22.60
N ALA A 239 -15.82 -22.16 -23.09
CA ALA A 239 -15.98 -20.94 -23.90
C ALA A 239 -15.41 -19.63 -23.34
N LEU A 240 -15.41 -19.46 -22.03
CA LEU A 240 -14.91 -18.24 -21.37
C LEU A 240 -13.41 -18.27 -21.09
N ARG A 241 -12.75 -19.38 -21.37
CA ARG A 241 -11.38 -19.65 -20.89
C ARG A 241 -10.33 -18.74 -21.52
N SER A 242 -10.41 -18.47 -22.81
CA SER A 242 -9.43 -17.63 -23.51
C SER A 242 -9.49 -16.17 -23.05
N GLU A 243 -10.70 -15.61 -22.93
CA GLU A 243 -10.90 -14.22 -22.50
C GLU A 243 -10.52 -14.02 -21.02
N TRP A 244 -10.93 -14.95 -20.14
CA TRP A 244 -10.59 -14.93 -18.73
C TRP A 244 -9.10 -15.13 -18.49
N SER A 245 -8.44 -15.89 -19.35
CA SER A 245 -6.99 -16.08 -19.29
C SER A 245 -6.22 -14.82 -19.66
N ALA A 246 -6.64 -14.10 -20.69
CA ALA A 246 -6.06 -12.81 -21.03
C ALA A 246 -6.25 -11.78 -19.90
N LEU A 247 -7.44 -11.79 -19.28
CA LEU A 247 -7.74 -10.96 -18.12
C LEU A 247 -6.85 -11.32 -16.92
N ALA A 248 -6.65 -12.63 -16.63
CA ALA A 248 -5.77 -13.09 -15.57
C ALA A 248 -4.33 -12.62 -15.75
N VAL A 249 -3.82 -12.69 -16.98
CA VAL A 249 -2.50 -12.17 -17.34
C VAL A 249 -2.43 -10.66 -17.12
N GLY A 250 -3.45 -9.90 -17.56
CA GLY A 250 -3.53 -8.45 -17.36
C GLY A 250 -3.49 -8.06 -15.88
N ILE A 251 -4.25 -8.75 -15.03
CA ILE A 251 -4.27 -8.53 -13.58
C ILE A 251 -2.93 -8.91 -12.95
N GLN A 252 -2.29 -9.98 -13.39
CA GLN A 252 -0.96 -10.37 -12.90
C GLN A 252 0.10 -9.30 -13.17
N PHE A 253 0.11 -8.69 -14.36
CA PHE A 253 1.03 -7.58 -14.66
C PHE A 253 0.66 -6.30 -13.90
N SER A 254 -0.63 -6.04 -13.67
CA SER A 254 -1.09 -4.94 -12.82
C SER A 254 -0.56 -5.06 -11.39
N TYR A 255 -0.46 -6.29 -10.84
CA TYR A 255 0.17 -6.53 -9.56
C TYR A 255 1.62 -6.00 -9.51
N PHE A 256 2.45 -6.27 -10.52
CA PHE A 256 3.83 -5.79 -10.54
C PHE A 256 3.93 -4.26 -10.65
N VAL A 257 3.02 -3.63 -11.38
CA VAL A 257 2.93 -2.17 -11.48
C VAL A 257 2.62 -1.57 -10.10
N VAL A 258 1.62 -2.11 -9.42
CA VAL A 258 1.18 -1.64 -8.09
C VAL A 258 2.25 -1.90 -7.03
N GLU A 259 2.94 -3.07 -7.08
CA GLU A 259 4.07 -3.38 -6.20
C GLU A 259 5.21 -2.35 -6.36
N ALA A 260 5.54 -1.94 -7.60
CA ALA A 260 6.55 -0.91 -7.84
C ALA A 260 6.15 0.45 -7.23
N PHE A 261 4.87 0.82 -7.27
CA PHE A 261 4.38 2.02 -6.59
C PHE A 261 4.40 1.89 -5.06
N TRP A 262 4.13 0.70 -4.53
CA TRP A 262 4.30 0.43 -3.10
C TRP A 262 5.77 0.59 -2.69
N LEU A 263 6.72 0.00 -3.41
CA LEU A 263 8.16 0.17 -3.17
C LEU A 263 8.59 1.63 -3.27
N LYS A 264 8.04 2.40 -4.23
CA LYS A 264 8.26 3.85 -4.32
C LYS A 264 7.78 4.58 -3.06
N SER A 265 6.66 4.19 -2.48
CA SER A 265 6.09 4.84 -1.29
C SER A 265 6.93 4.61 -0.02
N ILE A 266 7.56 3.44 0.10
CA ILE A 266 8.42 3.10 1.24
C ILE A 266 9.88 3.55 1.05
N CYS A 267 10.33 3.74 -0.20
CA CYS A 267 11.67 4.17 -0.55
C CYS A 267 11.67 5.33 -1.56
N PRO A 268 11.28 6.57 -1.16
CA PRO A 268 11.10 7.70 -2.07
C PRO A 268 12.37 8.13 -2.80
N ARG A 269 13.55 7.90 -2.21
CA ARG A 269 14.86 8.26 -2.78
C ARG A 269 15.08 7.67 -4.17
N PHE A 270 14.58 6.47 -4.41
CA PHE A 270 14.64 5.78 -5.71
C PHE A 270 13.32 5.88 -6.50
N GLY A 271 12.49 6.87 -6.20
CA GLY A 271 11.15 7.01 -6.75
C GLY A 271 11.10 7.05 -8.29
N ARG A 272 12.09 7.65 -8.96
CA ARG A 272 12.20 7.65 -10.43
C ARG A 272 12.44 6.24 -10.97
N PHE A 273 13.32 5.47 -10.35
CA PHE A 273 13.59 4.08 -10.72
C PHE A 273 12.32 3.22 -10.64
N PHE A 274 11.58 3.29 -9.52
CA PHE A 274 10.34 2.52 -9.37
C PHE A 274 9.24 2.97 -10.35
N THR A 275 9.19 4.25 -10.72
CA THR A 275 8.27 4.72 -11.76
C THR A 275 8.64 4.13 -13.12
N TRP A 276 9.92 4.04 -13.47
CA TRP A 276 10.39 3.35 -14.67
C TRP A 276 10.06 1.86 -14.62
N ALA A 277 10.28 1.19 -13.50
CA ALA A 277 9.95 -0.22 -13.31
C ALA A 277 8.46 -0.49 -13.50
N ALA A 278 7.59 0.36 -12.95
CA ALA A 278 6.14 0.28 -13.17
C ALA A 278 5.77 0.42 -14.65
N GLY A 279 6.33 1.41 -15.34
CA GLY A 279 6.11 1.62 -16.77
C GLY A 279 6.58 0.43 -17.61
N PHE A 280 7.73 -0.13 -17.29
CA PHE A 280 8.27 -1.32 -17.95
C PHE A 280 7.33 -2.54 -17.80
N HIS A 281 6.85 -2.82 -16.59
CA HIS A 281 5.89 -3.91 -16.36
C HIS A 281 4.55 -3.67 -17.05
N ALA A 282 4.08 -2.42 -17.13
CA ALA A 282 2.86 -2.09 -17.86
C ALA A 282 3.02 -2.39 -19.37
N VAL A 283 4.16 -2.02 -19.97
CA VAL A 283 4.47 -2.32 -21.36
C VAL A 283 4.56 -3.83 -21.60
N LEU A 284 5.24 -4.56 -20.71
CA LEU A 284 5.31 -6.02 -20.80
C LEU A 284 3.92 -6.67 -20.71
N GLY A 285 3.07 -6.18 -19.81
CA GLY A 285 1.70 -6.67 -19.67
C GLY A 285 0.86 -6.46 -20.93
N ILE A 286 0.93 -5.27 -21.52
CA ILE A 286 0.25 -4.96 -22.77
C ILE A 286 0.81 -5.83 -23.91
N SER A 287 2.12 -5.95 -24.02
CA SER A 287 2.79 -6.79 -25.02
C SER A 287 2.33 -8.25 -24.89
N ARG A 288 2.20 -8.76 -23.65
CA ARG A 288 1.74 -10.12 -23.39
C ARG A 288 0.30 -10.34 -23.81
N ILE A 289 -0.59 -9.39 -23.50
CA ILE A 289 -1.99 -9.45 -23.93
C ILE A 289 -2.07 -9.43 -25.48
N LEU A 290 -1.31 -8.56 -26.13
CA LEU A 290 -1.24 -8.49 -27.58
C LEU A 290 -0.67 -9.78 -28.19
N SER A 291 0.38 -10.35 -27.62
CA SER A 291 0.93 -11.64 -28.06
C SER A 291 -0.10 -12.76 -27.95
N PHE A 292 -0.95 -12.74 -26.93
CA PHE A 292 -2.04 -13.70 -26.77
C PHE A 292 -3.05 -13.59 -27.92
N TYR A 293 -3.48 -12.38 -28.29
CA TYR A 293 -4.46 -12.17 -29.35
C TYR A 293 -3.87 -12.35 -30.75
N PHE A 294 -2.63 -11.87 -31.00
CA PHE A 294 -2.01 -11.89 -32.32
C PHE A 294 -1.05 -13.06 -32.55
N GLN A 295 -0.90 -13.97 -31.57
CA GLN A 295 -0.09 -15.19 -31.65
C GLN A 295 1.40 -14.95 -32.02
N PHE A 296 1.98 -13.83 -31.60
CA PHE A 296 3.40 -13.54 -31.78
C PHE A 296 4.27 -14.41 -30.84
N ARG A 297 4.82 -15.52 -31.35
CA ARG A 297 5.55 -16.53 -30.57
C ARG A 297 6.93 -16.13 -30.04
N LEU A 298 7.63 -15.21 -30.73
CA LEU A 298 9.05 -14.92 -30.44
C LEU A 298 9.29 -14.18 -29.11
N PHE A 299 8.32 -13.44 -28.62
CA PHE A 299 8.47 -12.62 -27.42
C PHE A 299 8.18 -13.39 -26.12
N ASP A 300 7.36 -14.45 -26.21
CA ASP A 300 6.82 -15.15 -25.06
C ASP A 300 7.82 -16.03 -24.32
N GLU A 301 8.62 -16.82 -25.03
CA GLU A 301 9.50 -17.82 -24.40
C GLU A 301 10.72 -17.21 -23.71
N VAL A 302 11.27 -16.13 -24.27
CA VAL A 302 12.53 -15.54 -23.77
C VAL A 302 12.28 -14.56 -22.62
N MET A 303 11.22 -13.76 -22.71
CA MET A 303 10.97 -12.70 -21.74
C MET A 303 10.30 -13.19 -20.45
N GLU A 304 9.44 -14.21 -20.52
CA GLU A 304 8.67 -14.64 -19.37
C GLU A 304 9.45 -15.58 -18.43
N GLN A 305 10.23 -16.49 -18.98
CA GLN A 305 10.92 -17.50 -18.19
C GLN A 305 12.20 -16.98 -17.50
N ASN A 306 12.93 -16.08 -18.16
CA ASN A 306 14.24 -15.70 -17.69
C ASN A 306 14.38 -14.25 -17.24
N TRP A 307 13.71 -13.30 -17.90
CA TRP A 307 13.94 -11.88 -17.66
C TRP A 307 13.01 -11.25 -16.62
N ASN A 308 11.73 -11.60 -16.61
CA ASN A 308 10.76 -11.01 -15.68
C ASN A 308 11.11 -11.27 -14.20
N PRO A 309 11.45 -12.49 -13.77
CA PRO A 309 11.89 -12.75 -12.41
C PRO A 309 13.21 -12.06 -12.04
N LEU A 310 14.17 -11.99 -12.99
CA LEU A 310 15.44 -11.30 -12.78
C LEU A 310 15.26 -9.79 -12.58
N ILE A 311 14.42 -9.17 -13.41
CA ILE A 311 14.10 -7.74 -13.30
C ILE A 311 13.42 -7.45 -11.97
N ARG A 312 12.51 -8.30 -11.54
CA ARG A 312 11.85 -8.16 -10.24
C ARG A 312 12.83 -8.30 -9.08
N MET A 313 13.74 -9.27 -9.12
CA MET A 313 14.81 -9.38 -8.12
C MET A 313 15.69 -8.13 -8.10
N LEU A 314 16.01 -7.55 -9.26
CA LEU A 314 16.75 -6.31 -9.34
C LEU A 314 15.98 -5.15 -8.69
N ILE A 315 14.68 -5.01 -8.99
CA ILE A 315 13.80 -3.97 -8.42
C ILE A 315 13.79 -4.06 -6.90
N VAL A 316 13.59 -5.26 -6.37
CA VAL A 316 13.55 -5.51 -4.92
C VAL A 316 14.93 -5.31 -4.28
N SER A 317 16.01 -5.70 -4.97
CA SER A 317 17.38 -5.48 -4.49
C SER A 317 17.72 -3.99 -4.39
N VAL A 318 17.28 -3.17 -5.35
CA VAL A 318 17.43 -1.72 -5.29
C VAL A 318 16.66 -1.14 -4.11
N ALA A 319 15.44 -1.62 -3.84
CA ALA A 319 14.67 -1.23 -2.67
C ALA A 319 15.39 -1.61 -1.37
N ALA A 320 15.93 -2.83 -1.29
CA ALA A 320 16.69 -3.33 -0.15
C ALA A 320 17.91 -2.45 0.14
N VAL A 321 18.72 -2.15 -0.88
CA VAL A 321 19.90 -1.27 -0.76
C VAL A 321 19.49 0.14 -0.32
N GLY A 322 18.37 0.65 -0.87
CA GLY A 322 17.83 1.96 -0.49
C GLY A 322 17.47 2.03 0.99
N LEU A 323 16.73 1.06 1.47
CA LEU A 323 16.28 0.98 2.86
C LEU A 323 17.44 0.75 3.84
N LEU A 324 18.40 -0.09 3.49
CA LEU A 324 19.61 -0.32 4.28
C LEU A 324 20.48 0.94 4.40
N ARG A 325 20.62 1.72 3.32
CA ARG A 325 21.38 2.99 3.34
C ARG A 325 20.71 4.10 4.15
N GLU A 326 19.40 4.09 4.24
CA GLU A 326 18.65 5.05 5.05
C GLU A 326 18.79 4.80 6.56
N ARG A 327 19.45 3.71 7.00
CA ARG A 327 19.61 3.28 8.42
C ARG A 327 18.30 3.37 9.23
N LYS A 328 17.17 3.22 8.57
CA LYS A 328 15.88 3.35 9.22
C LYS A 328 15.40 1.99 9.68
N SER A 329 15.11 1.90 10.94
CA SER A 329 14.29 0.98 11.74
C SER A 329 14.07 -0.47 11.23
N TRP A 330 13.93 -1.37 12.15
CA TRP A 330 13.63 -2.79 11.94
C TRP A 330 12.45 -3.05 11.00
N HIS A 331 11.45 -2.16 10.96
CA HIS A 331 10.31 -2.30 10.06
C HIS A 331 10.69 -2.18 8.58
N SER A 332 11.65 -1.32 8.22
CA SER A 332 12.15 -1.21 6.85
C SER A 332 12.86 -2.50 6.40
N LEU A 333 13.61 -3.12 7.31
CA LEU A 333 14.26 -4.42 7.06
C LEU A 333 13.24 -5.54 6.85
N LEU A 334 12.16 -5.57 7.65
CA LEU A 334 11.08 -6.54 7.51
C LEU A 334 10.36 -6.39 6.18
N LEU A 335 10.04 -5.17 5.76
CA LEU A 335 9.40 -4.88 4.48
C LEU A 335 10.29 -5.29 3.29
N THR A 336 11.60 -5.04 3.41
CA THR A 336 12.56 -5.46 2.39
C THR A 336 12.70 -6.97 2.33
N ALA A 337 12.80 -7.64 3.48
CA ALA A 337 12.86 -9.10 3.56
C ALA A 337 11.59 -9.74 2.96
N ALA A 338 10.42 -9.18 3.25
CA ALA A 338 9.17 -9.63 2.67
C ALA A 338 9.20 -9.59 1.14
N ALA A 339 9.55 -8.43 0.57
CA ALA A 339 9.61 -8.24 -0.87
C ALA A 339 10.66 -9.18 -1.51
N PHE A 340 11.82 -9.34 -0.86
CA PHE A 340 12.88 -10.24 -1.34
C PHE A 340 12.45 -11.72 -1.33
N ILE A 341 11.75 -12.18 -0.30
CA ILE A 341 11.21 -13.55 -0.22
C ILE A 341 10.25 -13.79 -1.38
N SER A 342 9.30 -12.86 -1.62
CA SER A 342 8.35 -12.98 -2.72
C SER A 342 9.03 -13.02 -4.09
N ALA A 343 10.00 -12.13 -4.34
CA ALA A 343 10.74 -12.09 -5.60
C ALA A 343 11.60 -13.34 -5.82
N SER A 344 12.27 -13.84 -4.76
CA SER A 344 13.12 -15.02 -4.82
C SER A 344 12.32 -16.29 -5.12
N ALA A 345 11.16 -16.46 -4.50
CA ALA A 345 10.29 -17.62 -4.73
C ALA A 345 9.86 -17.72 -6.20
N GLN A 346 9.59 -16.59 -6.84
CA GLN A 346 9.24 -16.55 -8.26
C GLN A 346 10.44 -16.82 -9.17
N TYR A 347 11.63 -16.31 -8.83
CA TYR A 347 12.85 -16.57 -9.59
C TYR A 347 13.22 -18.05 -9.62
N TRP A 348 13.30 -18.70 -8.45
CA TRP A 348 13.64 -20.11 -8.34
C TRP A 348 12.70 -21.01 -9.13
N ARG A 349 11.44 -20.64 -9.16
CA ARG A 349 10.44 -21.37 -9.95
C ARG A 349 10.66 -21.21 -11.45
N ALA A 350 10.92 -19.98 -11.94
CA ALA A 350 11.12 -19.69 -13.35
C ALA A 350 12.42 -20.33 -13.89
N SER A 351 13.45 -20.47 -13.05
CA SER A 351 14.74 -21.07 -13.43
C SER A 351 14.71 -22.59 -13.53
N GLY A 352 13.56 -23.25 -13.27
CA GLY A 352 13.44 -24.72 -13.34
C GLY A 352 14.24 -25.46 -12.25
N VAL A 353 14.93 -24.74 -11.37
CA VAL A 353 15.52 -25.29 -10.15
C VAL A 353 14.35 -25.55 -9.22
N ALA A 354 13.80 -26.75 -9.32
CA ALA A 354 12.80 -27.22 -8.40
C ALA A 354 13.41 -27.29 -7.00
N ILE A 355 13.33 -26.19 -6.26
CA ILE A 355 13.06 -26.35 -4.84
C ILE A 355 11.60 -26.82 -4.80
N SER A 356 11.37 -28.02 -5.31
CA SER A 356 10.13 -28.76 -5.10
C SER A 356 10.17 -29.21 -3.64
N GLY A 357 10.12 -28.25 -2.75
CA GLY A 357 9.81 -28.45 -1.36
C GLY A 357 8.34 -28.80 -1.24
N TYR A 358 7.94 -29.93 -1.81
CA TYR A 358 6.76 -30.62 -1.39
C TYR A 358 6.99 -31.05 0.05
N PHE A 359 6.73 -30.16 0.96
CA PHE A 359 6.59 -30.52 2.34
C PHE A 359 5.26 -31.26 2.44
N ARG A 360 5.31 -32.57 2.63
CA ARG A 360 4.13 -33.41 2.83
C ARG A 360 3.98 -33.80 4.32
N PRO A 361 3.62 -32.87 5.24
CA PRO A 361 3.07 -33.34 6.50
C PRO A 361 1.63 -33.75 6.15
N TRP A 362 1.31 -35.02 6.37
CA TRP A 362 -0.02 -35.61 6.13
C TRP A 362 -0.53 -35.58 4.69
N ASP A 363 0.35 -35.76 3.68
CA ASP A 363 -0.02 -35.64 2.25
C ASP A 363 -0.61 -34.29 1.82
N LEU A 364 -0.36 -33.22 2.58
CA LEU A 364 -0.75 -31.88 2.24
C LEU A 364 0.28 -31.27 1.29
N TYR A 365 -0.14 -30.90 0.09
CA TYR A 365 0.69 -30.22 -0.90
C TYR A 365 0.82 -28.74 -0.55
N LEU A 366 1.94 -28.34 0.04
CA LEU A 366 2.25 -26.93 0.29
C LEU A 366 3.19 -26.43 -0.81
N ASP A 367 2.68 -25.62 -1.72
CA ASP A 367 3.50 -24.90 -2.69
C ASP A 367 4.36 -23.86 -1.95
N SER A 368 5.69 -23.92 -2.14
CA SER A 368 6.64 -22.95 -1.58
C SER A 368 6.31 -21.50 -1.92
N ARG A 369 5.62 -21.26 -3.04
CA ARG A 369 5.12 -19.95 -3.44
C ARG A 369 4.06 -19.42 -2.49
N ILE A 370 3.10 -20.24 -2.10
CA ILE A 370 2.02 -19.83 -1.18
C ILE A 370 2.63 -19.45 0.17
N LEU A 371 3.58 -20.25 0.66
CA LEU A 371 4.31 -19.93 1.88
C LEU A 371 5.08 -18.60 1.75
N ALA A 372 5.73 -18.35 0.62
CA ALA A 372 6.45 -17.11 0.37
C ALA A 372 5.48 -15.90 0.28
N GLU A 373 4.33 -16.05 -0.35
CA GLU A 373 3.30 -15.00 -0.44
C GLU A 373 2.64 -14.72 0.91
N LEU A 374 2.41 -15.74 1.73
CA LEU A 374 1.92 -15.59 3.10
C LEU A 374 2.95 -14.90 4.00
N LEU A 375 4.22 -15.29 3.90
CA LEU A 375 5.32 -14.63 4.60
C LEU A 375 5.46 -13.18 4.16
N PHE A 376 5.36 -12.90 2.85
CA PHE A 376 5.35 -11.55 2.33
C PHE A 376 4.24 -10.72 2.96
N ALA A 377 2.99 -11.20 2.90
CA ALA A 377 1.84 -10.49 3.46
C ALA A 377 1.99 -10.26 4.97
N GLY A 378 2.38 -11.29 5.72
CA GLY A 378 2.58 -11.21 7.16
C GLY A 378 3.69 -10.25 7.57
N LEU A 379 4.86 -10.35 6.94
CA LEU A 379 6.00 -9.47 7.23
C LEU A 379 5.73 -8.02 6.80
N ALA A 380 5.04 -7.81 5.67
CA ALA A 380 4.66 -6.50 5.22
C ALA A 380 3.69 -5.81 6.19
N LEU A 381 2.67 -6.53 6.66
CA LEU A 381 1.74 -6.02 7.68
C LEU A 381 2.44 -5.74 9.01
N LEU A 382 3.28 -6.67 9.48
CA LEU A 382 4.04 -6.48 10.71
C LEU A 382 4.96 -5.26 10.59
N GLY A 383 5.65 -5.11 9.47
CA GLY A 383 6.50 -3.95 9.21
C GLY A 383 5.74 -2.63 9.23
N LEU A 384 4.56 -2.56 8.61
CA LEU A 384 3.71 -1.37 8.63
C LEU A 384 3.12 -1.10 10.03
N TYR A 385 2.74 -2.14 10.76
CA TYR A 385 2.26 -2.00 12.13
C TYR A 385 3.34 -1.45 13.07
N LEU A 386 4.56 -1.98 13.01
CA LEU A 386 5.68 -1.48 13.81
C LEU A 386 6.04 -0.04 13.46
N LYS A 387 6.01 0.32 12.18
CA LYS A 387 6.16 1.71 11.73
C LYS A 387 5.07 2.62 12.33
N HIS A 388 3.84 2.15 12.34
CA HIS A 388 2.73 2.89 12.93
C HIS A 388 2.94 3.16 14.42
N LEU A 389 3.36 2.14 15.19
CA LEU A 389 3.66 2.30 16.61
C LEU A 389 4.79 3.30 16.87
N GLU A 390 5.85 3.25 16.06
CA GLU A 390 6.97 4.18 16.18
C GLU A 390 6.55 5.63 15.89
N ASP A 391 5.75 5.85 14.85
CA ASP A 391 5.24 7.17 14.51
C ASP A 391 4.29 7.72 15.58
N GLN A 392 3.43 6.87 16.16
CA GLN A 392 2.58 7.27 17.29
C GLN A 392 3.41 7.65 18.52
N LYS A 393 4.42 6.83 18.85
CA LYS A 393 5.33 7.12 19.96
C LYS A 393 6.06 8.45 19.74
N ARG A 394 6.54 8.69 18.53
CA ARG A 394 7.23 9.96 18.18
C ARG A 394 6.29 11.16 18.31
N LYS A 395 5.04 11.02 17.82
CA LYS A 395 4.02 12.07 17.97
C LYS A 395 3.73 12.36 19.43
N LEU A 396 3.52 11.33 20.25
CA LEU A 396 3.24 11.49 21.67
C LEU A 396 4.38 12.18 22.43
N LEU A 397 5.64 11.86 22.10
CA LEU A 397 6.80 12.53 22.68
C LEU A 397 6.85 14.01 22.27
N LEU A 398 6.62 14.32 21.00
CA LEU A 398 6.57 15.69 20.52
C LEU A 398 5.45 16.49 21.20
N ASP A 399 4.24 15.95 21.29
CA ASP A 399 3.10 16.59 21.95
C ASP A 399 3.41 16.85 23.45
N ARG A 400 4.11 15.93 24.10
CA ARG A 400 4.56 16.09 25.48
C ARG A 400 5.59 17.23 25.62
N ASP A 401 6.58 17.28 24.74
CA ASP A 401 7.63 18.31 24.78
C ASP A 401 7.03 19.70 24.51
N LEU A 402 6.09 19.80 23.56
CA LEU A 402 5.35 21.03 23.29
C LEU A 402 4.45 21.44 24.47
N GLY A 403 3.80 20.49 25.11
CA GLY A 403 3.00 20.74 26.32
C GLY A 403 3.85 21.28 27.48
N ALA A 404 5.08 20.77 27.65
CA ALA A 404 6.01 21.30 28.65
C ALA A 404 6.47 22.73 28.30
N ALA A 405 6.74 23.01 27.02
CA ALA A 405 7.10 24.36 26.55
C ALA A 405 5.97 25.37 26.81
N ARG A 406 4.70 24.95 26.60
CA ARG A 406 3.52 25.76 26.90
C ARG A 406 3.43 26.13 28.38
N LEU A 407 3.63 25.18 29.28
CA LEU A 407 3.62 25.46 30.73
C LEU A 407 4.67 26.49 31.12
N VAL A 408 5.86 26.45 30.51
CA VAL A 408 6.89 27.46 30.73
C VAL A 408 6.44 28.82 30.19
N GLN A 409 5.90 28.89 28.97
CA GLN A 409 5.39 30.13 28.39
C GLN A 409 4.28 30.75 29.25
N ASP A 410 3.29 29.97 29.66
CA ASP A 410 2.17 30.43 30.51
C ASP A 410 2.71 31.02 31.83
N SER A 411 3.81 30.49 32.39
CA SER A 411 4.43 31.03 33.59
C SER A 411 5.17 32.35 33.40
N LEU A 412 5.51 32.71 32.17
CA LEU A 412 6.18 33.98 31.82
C LEU A 412 5.18 35.11 31.58
N LEU A 413 3.91 34.76 31.25
CA LEU A 413 2.85 35.73 30.98
C LEU A 413 2.22 36.19 32.32
N VAL A 414 2.74 37.30 32.87
CA VAL A 414 2.30 37.82 34.16
C VAL A 414 1.48 39.07 33.95
N ALA A 415 0.30 39.13 34.60
CA ALA A 415 -0.61 40.26 34.59
C ALA A 415 -0.89 40.72 36.05
N GLU A 416 0.00 41.51 36.59
CA GLU A 416 -0.21 42.12 37.91
C GLU A 416 -0.61 43.59 37.73
N GLY A 417 -1.61 44.01 38.46
CA GLY A 417 -2.03 45.41 38.55
C GLY A 417 -1.34 46.18 39.69
N SER A 418 -1.63 47.48 39.78
CA SER A 418 -1.26 48.30 40.93
C SER A 418 -2.50 48.74 41.72
N PRO A 419 -2.35 49.35 42.91
CA PRO A 419 -3.51 49.88 43.65
C PRO A 419 -4.34 50.88 42.82
N GLU A 420 -3.68 51.63 41.95
CA GLU A 420 -4.30 52.67 41.10
C GLU A 420 -4.78 52.13 39.75
N TRP A 421 -4.22 51.00 39.27
CA TRP A 421 -4.49 50.45 37.97
C TRP A 421 -4.78 48.97 38.01
N ALA A 422 -6.00 48.58 37.62
CA ALA A 422 -6.41 47.19 37.47
C ALA A 422 -6.02 46.67 36.07
N VAL A 423 -5.40 45.50 36.01
CA VAL A 423 -5.04 44.80 34.78
C VAL A 423 -5.87 43.55 34.65
N ASP A 424 -6.41 43.33 33.45
CA ASP A 424 -7.07 42.06 33.05
C ASP A 424 -6.47 41.66 31.69
N ALA A 425 -5.91 40.46 31.60
CA ALA A 425 -5.22 39.98 30.42
C ALA A 425 -5.63 38.57 30.06
N VAL A 426 -5.71 38.31 28.78
CA VAL A 426 -6.07 37.00 28.20
C VAL A 426 -5.13 36.69 27.04
N TYR A 427 -4.62 35.47 27.02
CA TYR A 427 -3.85 34.91 25.94
C TYR A 427 -4.49 33.58 25.49
N LEU A 428 -4.75 33.45 24.19
CA LEU A 428 -5.29 32.25 23.57
C LEU A 428 -4.42 31.85 22.41
N SER A 429 -3.58 30.88 22.59
CA SER A 429 -2.70 30.39 21.53
C SER A 429 -3.49 29.68 20.43
N ALA A 430 -3.14 29.93 19.18
CA ALA A 430 -3.68 29.19 18.02
C ALA A 430 -3.07 27.81 17.86
N ASN A 431 -1.83 27.62 18.36
CA ASN A 431 -1.10 26.35 18.34
C ASN A 431 -0.75 25.93 19.77
N GLU A 432 0.09 24.90 19.93
CA GLU A 432 0.55 24.42 21.24
C GLU A 432 1.33 25.50 22.02
N VAL A 433 2.13 26.30 21.31
CA VAL A 433 2.86 27.47 21.81
C VAL A 433 2.81 28.58 20.78
N GLY A 434 2.81 29.84 21.22
CA GLY A 434 2.63 30.99 20.33
C GLY A 434 3.75 32.02 20.37
N GLY A 435 3.59 33.06 19.55
CA GLY A 435 4.47 34.22 19.42
C GLY A 435 4.08 35.43 20.26
N ASP A 436 2.80 35.53 20.61
CA ASP A 436 2.30 36.65 21.41
C ASP A 436 2.78 36.60 22.86
N PHE A 437 2.94 37.78 23.43
CA PHE A 437 3.29 37.92 24.84
C PHE A 437 2.71 39.20 25.44
N TYR A 438 2.54 39.16 26.74
CA TYR A 438 2.39 40.35 27.60
C TYR A 438 3.14 40.16 28.88
N HIS A 439 3.54 41.26 29.49
CA HIS A 439 4.21 41.25 30.79
C HIS A 439 3.91 42.54 31.53
N THR A 440 3.62 42.44 32.82
CA THR A 440 3.44 43.61 33.67
C THR A 440 4.44 43.59 34.82
N THR A 441 4.95 44.74 35.19
CA THR A 441 5.87 44.88 36.32
C THR A 441 5.53 46.11 37.12
N LEU A 442 5.34 45.93 38.43
CA LEU A 442 5.14 47.02 39.37
C LEU A 442 6.47 47.59 39.82
N ALA A 443 6.65 48.89 39.74
CA ALA A 443 7.80 49.60 40.21
C ALA A 443 7.70 49.97 41.71
N LYS A 444 8.84 50.27 42.35
CA LYS A 444 8.85 50.67 43.75
C LYS A 444 8.16 52.00 44.02
N ASP A 445 8.05 52.86 43.04
CA ASP A 445 7.35 54.14 43.09
C ASP A 445 5.82 54.02 42.85
N GLY A 446 5.31 52.79 42.67
CA GLY A 446 3.91 52.50 42.40
C GLY A 446 3.52 52.61 40.94
N SER A 447 4.44 52.95 40.05
CA SER A 447 4.15 52.94 38.60
C SER A 447 4.10 51.51 38.06
N LEU A 448 3.20 51.27 37.11
CA LEU A 448 2.95 49.96 36.47
C LEU A 448 3.48 50.01 35.03
N LEU A 449 4.48 49.19 34.73
CA LEU A 449 4.94 48.95 33.35
C LEU A 449 4.12 47.82 32.72
N VAL A 450 3.59 48.06 31.53
CA VAL A 450 2.86 47.06 30.70
C VAL A 450 3.55 46.97 29.36
N VAL A 451 3.89 45.75 28.97
CA VAL A 451 4.53 45.44 27.70
C VAL A 451 3.69 44.37 27.03
N THR A 452 3.35 44.55 25.76
CA THR A 452 2.67 43.57 24.93
C THR A 452 3.29 43.52 23.53
N GLY A 453 3.30 42.38 22.90
CA GLY A 453 3.91 42.25 21.58
C GLY A 453 3.69 40.91 20.94
N ASP A 454 4.14 40.79 19.71
CA ASP A 454 4.11 39.57 18.91
C ASP A 454 5.45 39.30 18.25
N VAL A 455 5.87 38.05 18.23
CA VAL A 455 7.08 37.54 17.59
C VAL A 455 6.74 36.95 16.22
N SER A 456 7.30 37.50 15.17
CA SER A 456 7.14 36.97 13.82
C SER A 456 7.50 35.50 13.72
N GLY A 457 6.57 34.68 13.18
CA GLY A 457 6.70 33.22 13.08
C GLY A 457 5.83 32.50 14.10
N LYS A 458 5.86 31.16 14.08
CA LYS A 458 4.95 30.34 14.91
C LYS A 458 5.70 29.19 15.60
N GLY A 459 5.11 28.69 16.67
CA GLY A 459 5.57 27.51 17.37
C GLY A 459 6.81 27.75 18.24
N LEU A 460 7.57 26.67 18.55
CA LEU A 460 8.66 26.70 19.52
C LEU A 460 9.72 27.77 19.28
N PRO A 461 10.18 28.10 18.05
CA PRO A 461 11.14 29.19 17.85
C PRO A 461 10.63 30.56 18.29
N ALA A 462 9.35 30.88 18.05
CA ALA A 462 8.73 32.12 18.47
C ALA A 462 8.60 32.19 20.00
N SER A 463 8.14 31.11 20.64
CA SER A 463 8.01 31.07 22.11
C SER A 463 9.35 31.18 22.85
N LEU A 464 10.45 30.70 22.26
CA LEU A 464 11.80 30.92 22.81
C LEU A 464 12.24 32.39 22.74
N LEU A 465 11.83 33.12 21.69
CA LEU A 465 12.05 34.56 21.59
C LEU A 465 11.18 35.32 22.59
N VAL A 466 9.94 34.90 22.82
CA VAL A 466 9.10 35.44 23.92
C VAL A 466 9.82 35.31 25.25
N ALA A 467 10.38 34.14 25.57
CA ALA A 467 11.14 33.94 26.80
C ALA A 467 12.38 34.87 26.89
N ALA A 468 13.06 35.12 25.77
CA ALA A 468 14.18 36.04 25.70
C ALA A 468 13.76 37.51 25.93
N VAL A 469 12.59 37.92 25.37
CA VAL A 469 12.00 39.26 25.60
C VAL A 469 11.67 39.44 27.08
N VAL A 470 10.91 38.50 27.66
CA VAL A 470 10.48 38.57 29.07
C VAL A 470 11.71 38.54 30.01
N GLY A 471 12.71 37.69 29.68
CA GLY A 471 13.96 37.66 30.44
C GLY A 471 14.72 39.01 30.41
N ALA A 472 14.74 39.69 29.26
CA ALA A 472 15.36 41.00 29.12
C ALA A 472 14.63 42.12 29.90
N LEU A 473 13.33 41.98 30.15
CA LEU A 473 12.57 42.92 30.98
C LEU A 473 12.99 42.87 32.47
N GLY A 474 13.59 41.76 32.94
CA GLY A 474 14.09 41.65 34.29
C GLY A 474 15.30 42.51 34.60
N ASP A 475 16.08 42.90 33.59
CA ASP A 475 17.36 43.65 33.72
C ASP A 475 17.21 45.14 33.39
N LEU A 476 16.00 45.70 33.44
CA LEU A 476 15.74 47.08 33.08
C LEU A 476 16.33 48.06 34.08
N VAL A 477 17.12 49.02 33.59
CA VAL A 477 17.66 50.16 34.34
C VAL A 477 16.69 51.34 34.32
N SER A 478 16.09 51.62 33.16
CA SER A 478 15.05 52.64 32.97
C SER A 478 13.72 51.97 32.72
N ARG A 479 12.63 52.61 33.13
CA ARG A 479 11.26 52.16 32.86
C ARG A 479 10.48 53.08 31.92
N GLN A 480 11.16 54.10 31.39
CA GLN A 480 10.55 54.90 30.32
C GLN A 480 10.33 54.03 29.10
N PRO A 481 9.15 54.09 28.49
CA PRO A 481 8.78 53.17 27.40
C PRO A 481 9.75 53.16 26.22
N ALA A 482 10.29 54.31 25.80
CA ALA A 482 11.28 54.39 24.74
C ALA A 482 12.57 53.66 25.08
N ASP A 483 13.07 53.83 26.35
CA ASP A 483 14.26 53.17 26.84
C ASP A 483 14.07 51.65 26.94
N VAL A 484 12.88 51.20 27.37
CA VAL A 484 12.53 49.79 27.43
C VAL A 484 12.58 49.18 26.04
N LEU A 485 11.93 49.78 25.05
CA LEU A 485 11.96 49.31 23.67
C LEU A 485 13.37 49.29 23.09
N ALA A 486 14.19 50.35 23.33
CA ALA A 486 15.57 50.39 22.89
C ALA A 486 16.44 49.30 23.56
N HIS A 487 16.21 49.00 24.86
CA HIS A 487 16.86 47.89 25.56
C HIS A 487 16.49 46.54 24.97
N LEU A 488 15.20 46.28 24.74
CA LEU A 488 14.73 45.07 24.12
C LEU A 488 15.27 44.92 22.70
N ASN A 489 15.27 46.00 21.91
CA ASN A 489 15.84 45.98 20.56
C ASN A 489 17.31 45.50 20.57
N ARG A 490 18.17 46.13 21.41
CA ARG A 490 19.57 45.69 21.54
C ARG A 490 19.71 44.23 22.00
N SER A 491 18.85 43.79 22.91
CA SER A 491 18.89 42.44 23.44
C SER A 491 18.50 41.36 22.39
N LEU A 492 17.70 41.73 21.37
CA LEU A 492 17.20 40.84 20.33
C LEU A 492 18.01 40.87 19.04
N LEU A 493 18.90 41.88 18.86
CA LEU A 493 19.73 41.98 17.65
C LEU A 493 20.52 40.69 17.41
N GLY A 494 20.40 40.16 16.18
CA GLY A 494 21.06 38.93 15.75
C GLY A 494 20.44 37.62 16.31
N LYS A 495 19.44 37.69 17.18
CA LYS A 495 18.78 36.52 17.77
C LYS A 495 17.49 36.14 17.06
N THR A 496 16.89 37.04 16.28
CA THR A 496 15.61 36.84 15.59
C THR A 496 15.69 35.96 14.34
N ARG A 497 16.90 35.57 13.91
CA ARG A 497 17.14 34.73 12.70
C ARG A 497 16.43 35.24 11.42
N GLY A 498 16.36 36.56 11.27
CA GLY A 498 15.71 37.21 10.13
C GLY A 498 14.22 37.51 10.34
N GLY A 499 13.66 37.19 11.49
CA GLY A 499 12.37 37.66 11.95
C GLY A 499 12.47 38.98 12.72
N PHE A 500 11.38 39.42 13.33
CA PHE A 500 11.28 40.65 14.14
C PHE A 500 10.26 40.43 15.28
N VAL A 501 10.23 41.38 16.20
CA VAL A 501 9.23 41.40 17.27
C VAL A 501 8.52 42.75 17.25
N THR A 502 7.20 42.76 17.15
CA THR A 502 6.40 43.97 17.38
C THR A 502 6.13 44.13 18.86
N CYS A 503 6.17 45.34 19.36
CA CYS A 503 6.05 45.58 20.80
C CYS A 503 5.43 46.95 21.10
N ALA A 504 4.44 47.00 21.97
CA ALA A 504 3.94 48.22 22.59
C ALA A 504 4.31 48.23 24.08
N CYS A 505 4.80 49.33 24.54
CA CYS A 505 5.22 49.56 25.92
C CYS A 505 4.52 50.77 26.52
N ALA A 506 3.96 50.62 27.72
CA ALA A 506 3.30 51.70 28.43
C ALA A 506 3.68 51.72 29.93
N ILE A 507 3.92 52.91 30.48
CA ILE A 507 4.04 53.10 31.92
C ILE A 507 2.87 53.91 32.46
N PHE A 508 2.23 53.38 33.49
CA PHE A 508 1.07 53.94 34.15
C PHE A 508 1.50 54.47 35.51
N HIS A 509 1.53 55.79 35.66
CA HIS A 509 1.91 56.46 36.92
C HIS A 509 0.75 56.51 37.91
N ALA A 510 1.06 56.55 39.21
CA ALA A 510 0.08 56.62 40.27
C ALA A 510 -0.79 57.90 40.20
N ASP A 511 -0.22 59.02 39.71
CA ASP A 511 -0.94 60.27 39.52
C ASP A 511 -1.98 60.24 38.34
N GLY A 512 -1.91 59.18 37.53
CA GLY A 512 -2.82 59.02 36.41
C GLY A 512 -2.25 59.42 35.05
N GLN A 513 -1.00 59.85 35.01
CA GLN A 513 -0.29 60.03 33.74
C GLN A 513 0.09 58.67 33.15
N VAL A 514 -0.01 58.55 31.83
CA VAL A 514 0.39 57.37 31.08
C VAL A 514 1.31 57.80 29.96
N VAL A 515 2.45 57.12 29.81
CA VAL A 515 3.37 57.32 28.70
C VAL A 515 3.44 56.04 27.89
N LEU A 516 3.38 56.14 26.58
CA LEU A 516 3.39 54.98 25.67
C LEU A 516 4.47 55.17 24.61
N ALA A 517 5.04 54.05 24.18
CA ALA A 517 5.90 53.96 22.99
C ALA A 517 5.58 52.68 22.20
N ASN A 518 5.84 52.67 20.90
CA ASN A 518 5.46 51.59 20.01
C ASN A 518 6.61 51.22 19.05
N ALA A 519 6.87 49.93 18.97
CA ALA A 519 7.85 49.31 18.05
C ALA A 519 7.09 48.42 17.04
N GLY A 520 6.24 49.03 16.22
CA GLY A 520 5.51 48.32 15.12
C GLY A 520 4.36 47.46 15.55
N HIS A 521 3.87 47.56 16.80
CA HIS A 521 2.71 46.84 17.27
C HIS A 521 1.41 47.63 16.99
N LEU A 522 0.23 46.97 17.09
CA LEU A 522 -1.03 47.65 16.96
C LEU A 522 -1.22 48.76 18.00
N SER A 523 -1.77 49.89 17.56
CA SER A 523 -2.09 50.99 18.47
C SER A 523 -3.19 50.58 19.46
N PRO A 524 -3.09 50.94 20.76
CA PRO A 524 -4.12 50.60 21.73
C PRO A 524 -5.38 51.41 21.55
N TRP A 525 -6.52 50.85 21.97
CA TRP A 525 -7.75 51.61 22.14
C TRP A 525 -7.76 52.27 23.53
N VAL A 526 -8.02 53.55 23.53
CA VAL A 526 -8.04 54.33 24.76
C VAL A 526 -9.41 54.99 24.91
N ASP A 527 -10.14 54.66 25.98
CA ASP A 527 -11.54 55.05 26.22
C ASP A 527 -12.45 54.85 25.01
N GLY A 528 -12.28 53.70 24.27
CA GLY A 528 -13.10 53.30 23.13
C GLY A 528 -12.69 53.92 21.79
N GLN A 529 -11.58 54.65 21.71
CA GLN A 529 -11.04 55.18 20.46
C GLN A 529 -9.59 54.71 20.25
N GLU A 530 -9.21 54.47 19.00
CA GLU A 530 -7.83 54.14 18.66
C GLU A 530 -6.93 55.31 19.03
N PHE A 531 -5.87 55.03 19.79
CA PHE A 531 -4.90 56.00 20.17
C PHE A 531 -3.73 55.97 19.20
N GLU A 532 -3.78 56.85 18.19
CA GLU A 532 -2.72 56.91 17.19
C GLU A 532 -1.35 57.12 17.86
N LEU A 533 -0.54 56.06 17.86
CA LEU A 533 0.84 56.02 18.26
C LEU A 533 1.70 55.87 17.01
N GLU A 534 2.78 56.68 16.93
CA GLU A 534 3.70 56.51 15.82
C GLU A 534 4.37 55.16 15.94
N ALA A 535 4.23 54.33 14.90
CA ALA A 535 4.82 52.99 14.88
C ALA A 535 6.29 53.08 14.51
N GLY A 536 7.17 52.91 15.50
CA GLY A 536 8.60 52.74 15.28
C GLY A 536 8.91 51.41 14.58
N LEU A 537 10.19 51.22 14.20
CA LEU A 537 10.64 49.97 13.63
C LEU A 537 10.48 48.81 14.62
N PRO A 538 10.08 47.60 14.18
CA PRO A 538 10.05 46.42 15.03
C PRO A 538 11.41 46.10 15.66
N LEU A 539 11.37 45.45 16.81
CA LEU A 539 12.56 45.08 17.57
C LEU A 539 13.39 43.99 16.86
N GLY A 540 14.71 44.06 17.01
CA GLY A 540 15.68 43.08 16.54
C GLY A 540 16.07 43.21 15.07
N VAL A 541 15.61 44.27 14.36
CA VAL A 541 15.87 44.51 12.93
C VAL A 541 17.07 45.39 12.71
N VAL A 542 17.10 46.56 13.36
CA VAL A 542 18.14 47.59 13.18
C VAL A 542 18.64 48.10 14.55
N ASP A 543 19.94 48.35 14.68
CA ASP A 543 20.51 48.94 15.89
C ASP A 543 20.29 50.45 15.94
N GLY A 544 20.25 51.01 17.14
CA GLY A 544 20.21 52.47 17.37
C GLY A 544 18.85 53.10 17.02
N VAL A 545 17.76 52.33 17.01
CA VAL A 545 16.40 52.87 16.80
C VAL A 545 15.99 53.69 18.01
N GLU A 546 15.53 54.90 17.76
CA GLU A 546 14.86 55.76 18.74
C GLU A 546 13.34 55.59 18.62
N TYR A 547 12.65 55.48 19.76
CA TYR A 547 11.20 55.32 19.82
C TYR A 547 10.57 56.59 20.42
N GLU A 548 9.49 57.05 19.80
CA GLU A 548 8.77 58.22 20.28
C GLU A 548 7.85 57.86 21.45
N GLU A 549 7.79 58.77 22.42
CA GLU A 549 6.85 58.68 23.54
C GLU A 549 5.70 59.62 23.40
N LYS A 550 4.50 59.15 23.72
CA LYS A 550 3.28 59.92 23.72
C LYS A 550 2.57 59.85 25.05
N LEU A 551 2.16 61.00 25.54
CA LEU A 551 1.40 61.14 26.79
C LEU A 551 -0.09 60.97 26.57
N ALA A 552 -0.72 60.22 27.48
CA ALA A 552 -2.15 60.00 27.49
C ALA A 552 -2.71 60.22 28.91
N GLY A 553 -3.72 61.07 29.04
CA GLY A 553 -4.40 61.31 30.33
C GLY A 553 -5.79 60.65 30.33
N LYS A 554 -5.87 59.33 30.18
CA LYS A 554 -7.10 58.56 29.98
C LYS A 554 -7.30 57.50 31.08
N LYS A 555 -8.47 56.88 31.13
CA LYS A 555 -8.85 55.97 32.22
C LYS A 555 -8.79 54.53 31.87
N ARG A 556 -8.95 54.15 30.60
CA ARG A 556 -8.97 52.77 30.14
C ARG A 556 -8.16 52.58 28.86
N PHE A 557 -7.32 51.58 28.86
CA PHE A 557 -6.47 51.19 27.74
C PHE A 557 -6.74 49.72 27.38
N VAL A 558 -6.78 49.41 26.09
CA VAL A 558 -6.96 48.06 25.55
C VAL A 558 -5.88 47.80 24.49
N PHE A 559 -4.96 46.92 24.78
CA PHE A 559 -3.96 46.43 23.85
C PHE A 559 -4.46 45.09 23.28
N VAL A 560 -4.30 44.89 21.98
CA VAL A 560 -4.65 43.61 21.32
C VAL A 560 -3.54 43.23 20.35
N SER A 561 -3.36 41.93 20.13
CA SER A 561 -2.56 41.43 19.02
C SER A 561 -3.33 41.45 17.70
N ASP A 562 -2.63 41.26 16.60
CA ASP A 562 -3.22 41.18 15.25
C ASP A 562 -4.22 40.01 15.12
N GLY A 563 -4.01 38.87 15.84
CA GLY A 563 -4.95 37.76 15.88
C GLY A 563 -6.38 38.14 16.34
N VAL A 564 -6.58 39.30 17.01
CA VAL A 564 -7.92 39.82 17.30
C VAL A 564 -8.55 40.44 16.05
N VAL A 565 -7.84 41.38 15.40
CA VAL A 565 -8.37 42.11 14.23
C VAL A 565 -8.37 41.28 12.96
N GLU A 566 -7.45 40.34 12.85
CA GLU A 566 -7.29 39.41 11.71
C GLU A 566 -8.05 38.08 11.88
N ALA A 567 -8.80 37.91 12.97
CA ALA A 567 -9.68 36.74 13.12
C ALA A 567 -10.64 36.66 11.93
N GLU A 568 -10.60 35.54 11.20
CA GLU A 568 -11.31 35.36 9.92
C GLU A 568 -12.41 34.31 10.05
N ASN A 569 -13.63 34.65 9.66
CA ASN A 569 -14.75 33.72 9.66
C ASN A 569 -14.74 32.78 8.43
N SER A 570 -15.67 31.83 8.40
CA SER A 570 -15.82 30.87 7.29
C SER A 570 -16.08 31.52 5.92
N SER A 571 -16.54 32.79 5.89
CA SER A 571 -16.76 33.59 4.69
C SER A 571 -15.55 34.47 4.32
N ARG A 572 -14.40 34.31 5.00
CA ARG A 572 -13.18 35.09 4.85
C ARG A 572 -13.35 36.57 5.20
N GLU A 573 -14.27 36.87 6.08
CA GLU A 573 -14.47 38.23 6.59
C GLU A 573 -13.66 38.39 7.89
N LEU A 574 -12.84 39.45 7.98
CA LEU A 574 -12.07 39.78 9.16
C LEU A 574 -12.94 40.34 10.27
N PHE A 575 -12.57 40.07 11.52
CA PHE A 575 -13.19 40.75 12.68
C PHE A 575 -13.02 42.28 12.59
N GLY A 576 -11.83 42.71 12.31
CA GLY A 576 -11.50 44.09 11.92
C GLY A 576 -11.46 45.09 13.06
N PHE A 577 -10.97 46.29 12.75
CA PHE A 577 -10.77 47.37 13.71
C PHE A 577 -12.12 47.95 14.24
N GLU A 578 -13.16 47.98 13.42
CA GLU A 578 -14.44 48.55 13.84
C GLU A 578 -15.12 47.71 14.93
N ARG A 579 -15.22 46.40 14.72
CA ARG A 579 -15.79 45.49 15.72
C ARG A 579 -14.95 45.48 17.01
N THR A 580 -13.62 45.53 16.87
CA THR A 580 -12.71 45.63 18.02
C THR A 580 -12.96 46.90 18.80
N ARG A 581 -13.16 48.03 18.12
CA ARG A 581 -13.51 49.33 18.74
C ARG A 581 -14.83 49.25 19.51
N GLU A 582 -15.87 48.66 18.92
CA GLU A 582 -17.20 48.53 19.55
C GLU A 582 -17.18 47.77 20.87
N ILE A 583 -16.33 46.73 20.95
CA ILE A 583 -16.20 45.88 22.15
C ILE A 583 -15.03 46.27 23.06
N SER A 584 -14.24 47.28 22.72
CA SER A 584 -13.05 47.69 23.53
C SER A 584 -13.42 48.15 24.94
N GLY A 585 -14.70 48.47 25.21
CA GLY A 585 -15.22 48.77 26.54
C GLY A 585 -15.40 47.53 27.44
N LYS A 586 -15.31 46.32 26.90
CA LYS A 586 -15.56 45.06 27.63
C LYS A 586 -14.30 44.50 28.32
N PRO A 587 -14.44 43.55 29.27
CA PRO A 587 -13.31 42.82 29.85
C PRO A 587 -12.50 42.10 28.78
N ALA A 588 -11.21 41.86 29.05
CA ALA A 588 -10.28 41.19 28.12
C ALA A 588 -10.82 39.82 27.68
N GLN A 589 -11.40 39.06 28.60
CA GLN A 589 -11.99 37.75 28.34
C GLN A 589 -13.12 37.80 27.31
N GLU A 590 -14.00 38.82 27.36
CA GLU A 590 -15.10 38.98 26.41
C GLU A 590 -14.61 39.39 25.02
N ILE A 591 -13.60 40.25 24.95
CA ILE A 591 -13.00 40.68 23.68
C ILE A 591 -12.32 39.48 23.00
N ALA A 592 -11.49 38.73 23.72
CA ALA A 592 -10.82 37.55 23.22
C ALA A 592 -11.81 36.44 22.78
N ALA A 593 -12.88 36.22 23.58
CA ALA A 593 -13.92 35.26 23.24
C ALA A 593 -14.70 35.63 21.97
N ALA A 594 -14.98 36.91 21.76
CA ALA A 594 -15.67 37.40 20.57
C ALA A 594 -14.81 37.21 19.30
N ALA A 595 -13.51 37.55 19.36
CA ALA A 595 -12.58 37.31 18.25
C ALA A 595 -12.45 35.80 17.95
N LYS A 596 -12.27 34.98 18.98
CA LYS A 596 -12.19 33.52 18.83
C LYS A 596 -13.46 32.91 18.23
N ALA A 597 -14.64 33.37 18.65
CA ALA A 597 -15.91 32.89 18.10
C ALA A 597 -16.10 33.29 16.64
N TRP A 598 -15.48 34.37 16.18
CA TRP A 598 -15.46 34.79 14.80
C TRP A 598 -14.56 33.86 13.96
N GLY A 599 -13.36 33.56 14.45
CA GLY A 599 -12.41 32.62 13.89
C GLY A 599 -11.01 32.86 14.48
N GLN A 600 -10.20 31.82 14.62
CA GLN A 600 -8.86 31.93 15.17
C GLN A 600 -7.83 31.33 14.20
N ASN A 601 -7.06 32.21 13.55
CA ASN A 601 -5.96 31.82 12.63
C ASN A 601 -4.58 32.12 13.23
N ASP A 602 -4.53 33.03 14.23
CA ASP A 602 -3.31 33.38 14.96
C ASP A 602 -3.55 33.49 16.48
N ASP A 603 -2.51 33.74 17.25
CA ASP A 603 -2.58 33.94 18.69
C ASP A 603 -3.44 35.17 19.01
N ILE A 604 -4.29 35.07 19.99
CA ILE A 604 -5.18 36.15 20.43
C ILE A 604 -4.70 36.62 21.81
N THR A 605 -4.18 37.83 21.88
CA THR A 605 -3.79 38.49 23.10
C THR A 605 -4.59 39.76 23.31
N VAL A 606 -5.17 39.91 24.50
CA VAL A 606 -5.89 41.10 24.91
C VAL A 606 -5.42 41.51 26.33
N VAL A 607 -4.95 42.74 26.47
CA VAL A 607 -4.60 43.31 27.77
C VAL A 607 -5.42 44.57 27.98
N THR A 608 -6.19 44.60 29.05
CA THR A 608 -6.94 45.79 29.44
C THR A 608 -6.37 46.37 30.73
N VAL A 609 -6.12 47.67 30.71
CA VAL A 609 -5.66 48.41 31.88
C VAL A 609 -6.67 49.51 32.20
N ARG A 610 -7.18 49.52 33.43
CA ARG A 610 -8.19 50.48 33.87
C ARG A 610 -7.78 51.15 35.15
N ARG A 611 -7.94 52.47 35.23
CA ARG A 611 -7.74 53.21 36.46
C ARG A 611 -8.81 52.88 37.49
N ASN A 612 -8.40 52.50 38.68
CA ASN A 612 -9.30 52.27 39.81
C ASN A 612 -9.92 53.61 40.24
N SER A 613 -11.23 53.63 40.48
CA SER A 613 -12.01 54.83 40.84
C SER A 613 -11.80 55.23 42.32
#